data_b002ebd09a52cb0801e7651e8ab7068c
#
_entry.id   b002ebd09a52cb0801e7651e8ab7068c
#
_cell.length_a   1.000
_cell.length_b   1.000
_cell.length_c   1.000
_cell.angle_alpha   90.00
_cell.angle_beta   90.00
_cell.angle_gamma   90.00
#
_symmetry.space_group_name_H-M   'P 1'
#
loop_
_entity.id
_entity.type
_entity.pdbx_description
1 polymer ?
#
loop_
_entity_poly.entity_id
_entity_poly.type
_entity_poly.pdbx_seq_one_letter_code
_entity_poly.pdbx_strand_id
1 'polypeptide(L)'
;MEKILTCAQMRAADKYTIEELGVPSAALMERAGKAIADAAEKALGALGGGRVLAVCGGGNNGGDGYCAARLLSERGYDAEVFELCEKFSDDCAAQRMKFTGTKHTVFPKERYDVVIDAIFGTGFRSVPEGKFADAIASVNACGAYVIAADIPSGLNGDTGTAQLAVRADKTVTIGERKIGLYLND
;
A
#
# COMPACT_ATOMS: atom_id res chain seq x y z
N MET A 1 -10.39 -7.71 -22.37
CA MET A 1 -10.06 -6.25 -22.52
C MET A 1 -9.79 -5.74 -21.13
N GLU A 2 -8.59 -5.22 -20.88
CA GLU A 2 -8.25 -4.62 -19.59
C GLU A 2 -9.01 -3.29 -19.47
N LYS A 3 -9.60 -3.06 -18.29
CA LYS A 3 -10.34 -1.82 -18.01
C LYS A 3 -9.43 -0.83 -17.31
N ILE A 4 -9.55 0.43 -17.65
CA ILE A 4 -8.88 1.54 -16.98
C ILE A 4 -9.97 2.45 -16.42
N LEU A 5 -9.94 2.70 -15.13
CA LEU A 5 -10.97 3.42 -14.41
C LEU A 5 -10.42 4.71 -13.78
N THR A 6 -11.30 5.69 -13.59
CA THR A 6 -11.03 6.79 -12.66
C THR A 6 -11.11 6.28 -11.22
N CYS A 7 -10.49 7.01 -10.28
CA CYS A 7 -10.60 6.72 -8.86
C CYS A 7 -12.07 6.72 -8.37
N ALA A 8 -12.92 7.57 -8.94
CA ALA A 8 -14.35 7.61 -8.61
C ALA A 8 -15.07 6.34 -9.09
N GLN A 9 -14.79 5.89 -10.31
CA GLN A 9 -15.36 4.64 -10.85
C GLN A 9 -14.90 3.42 -10.06
N MET A 10 -13.61 3.39 -9.64
CA MET A 10 -13.10 2.30 -8.81
C MET A 10 -13.82 2.23 -7.47
N ARG A 11 -13.97 3.37 -6.77
CA ARG A 11 -14.73 3.40 -5.50
C ARG A 11 -16.20 3.00 -5.67
N ALA A 12 -16.83 3.37 -6.79
CA ALA A 12 -18.20 2.94 -7.09
C ALA A 12 -18.28 1.43 -7.31
N ALA A 13 -17.28 0.83 -7.97
CA ALA A 13 -17.19 -0.62 -8.18
C ALA A 13 -16.99 -1.38 -6.86
N ASP A 14 -16.11 -0.88 -5.97
CA ASP A 14 -15.89 -1.45 -4.63
C ASP A 14 -17.18 -1.39 -3.81
N LYS A 15 -17.84 -0.22 -3.80
CA LYS A 15 -19.11 -0.04 -3.10
C LYS A 15 -20.19 -1.01 -3.61
N TYR A 16 -20.35 -1.14 -4.91
CA TYR A 16 -21.28 -2.07 -5.52
C TYR A 16 -20.96 -3.53 -5.14
N THR A 17 -19.67 -3.89 -5.15
CA THR A 17 -19.23 -5.23 -4.79
C THR A 17 -19.56 -5.57 -3.33
N ILE A 18 -19.44 -4.59 -2.43
CA ILE A 18 -19.73 -4.78 -1.00
C ILE A 18 -21.24 -4.76 -0.74
N GLU A 19 -21.94 -3.74 -1.23
CA GLU A 19 -23.34 -3.49 -0.85
C GLU A 19 -24.33 -4.35 -1.65
N GLU A 20 -24.09 -4.54 -2.95
CA GLU A 20 -25.03 -5.23 -3.84
C GLU A 20 -24.66 -6.71 -4.06
N LEU A 21 -23.36 -7.01 -4.20
CA LEU A 21 -22.92 -8.40 -4.38
C LEU A 21 -22.63 -9.11 -3.05
N GLY A 22 -22.70 -8.40 -1.91
CA GLY A 22 -22.54 -8.95 -0.58
C GLY A 22 -21.14 -9.48 -0.27
N VAL A 23 -20.12 -9.03 -0.99
CA VAL A 23 -18.73 -9.42 -0.70
C VAL A 23 -18.20 -8.60 0.47
N PRO A 24 -17.81 -9.22 1.61
CA PRO A 24 -17.30 -8.47 2.75
C PRO A 24 -16.06 -7.64 2.38
N SER A 25 -15.99 -6.38 2.85
CA SER A 25 -14.83 -5.51 2.65
C SER A 25 -13.53 -6.16 3.13
N ALA A 26 -13.58 -6.88 4.26
CA ALA A 26 -12.46 -7.64 4.79
C ALA A 26 -11.95 -8.72 3.82
N ALA A 27 -12.83 -9.33 3.01
CA ALA A 27 -12.43 -10.31 2.00
C ALA A 27 -11.74 -9.65 0.80
N LEU A 28 -12.17 -8.45 0.41
CA LEU A 28 -11.50 -7.66 -0.62
C LEU A 28 -10.10 -7.23 -0.15
N MET A 29 -9.99 -6.74 1.08
CA MET A 29 -8.73 -6.34 1.70
C MET A 29 -7.76 -7.52 1.85
N GLU A 30 -8.25 -8.71 2.19
CA GLU A 30 -7.42 -9.92 2.27
C GLU A 30 -6.86 -10.32 0.90
N ARG A 31 -7.65 -10.18 -0.19
CA ARG A 31 -7.18 -10.42 -1.56
C ARG A 31 -6.15 -9.37 -2.00
N ALA A 32 -6.37 -8.10 -1.66
CA ALA A 32 -5.44 -7.01 -1.94
C ALA A 32 -4.10 -7.23 -1.22
N GLY A 33 -4.13 -7.46 0.09
CA GLY A 33 -2.95 -7.76 0.89
C GLY A 33 -2.18 -8.98 0.39
N LYS A 34 -2.91 -10.02 -0.04
CA LYS A 34 -2.28 -11.21 -0.64
C LYS A 34 -1.54 -10.86 -1.93
N ALA A 35 -2.13 -10.09 -2.82
CA ALA A 35 -1.48 -9.70 -4.08
C ALA A 35 -0.21 -8.86 -3.84
N ILE A 36 -0.24 -7.97 -2.84
CA ILE A 36 0.92 -7.18 -2.41
C ILE A 36 2.01 -8.09 -1.81
N ALA A 37 1.62 -9.01 -0.91
CA ALA A 37 2.54 -9.96 -0.30
C ALA A 37 3.20 -10.88 -1.35
N ASP A 38 2.44 -11.38 -2.33
CA ASP A 38 2.95 -12.20 -3.42
C ASP A 38 3.97 -11.42 -4.28
N ALA A 39 3.73 -10.12 -4.49
CA ALA A 39 4.67 -9.26 -5.22
C ALA A 39 5.96 -9.01 -4.42
N ALA A 40 5.84 -8.78 -3.10
CA ALA A 40 6.98 -8.60 -2.21
C ALA A 40 7.82 -9.89 -2.09
N GLU A 41 7.18 -11.04 -1.92
CA GLU A 41 7.84 -12.35 -1.89
C GLU A 41 8.63 -12.62 -3.18
N LYS A 42 8.04 -12.29 -4.34
CA LYS A 42 8.75 -12.41 -5.63
C LYS A 42 9.98 -11.50 -5.71
N ALA A 43 9.88 -10.27 -5.21
CA ALA A 43 11.02 -9.34 -5.16
C ALA A 43 12.12 -9.86 -4.23
N LEU A 44 11.75 -10.31 -3.03
CA LEU A 44 12.67 -10.91 -2.07
C LEU A 44 13.39 -12.14 -2.65
N GLY A 45 12.65 -13.00 -3.35
CA GLY A 45 13.25 -14.18 -4.03
C GLY A 45 14.30 -13.77 -5.06
N ALA A 46 14.08 -12.70 -5.81
CA ALA A 46 15.04 -12.16 -6.78
C ALA A 46 16.26 -11.49 -6.10
N LEU A 47 16.10 -10.98 -4.88
CA LEU A 47 17.15 -10.34 -4.08
C LEU A 47 17.94 -11.35 -3.21
N GLY A 48 17.52 -12.61 -3.14
CA GLY A 48 18.15 -13.64 -2.30
C GLY A 48 17.64 -13.67 -0.85
N GLY A 49 16.46 -13.13 -0.59
CA GLY A 49 15.85 -12.98 0.73
C GLY A 49 15.86 -11.55 1.22
N GLY A 50 15.54 -11.32 2.50
CA GLY A 50 15.65 -10.00 3.11
C GLY A 50 14.48 -9.63 4.03
N ARG A 51 14.50 -8.35 4.46
CA ARG A 51 13.54 -7.73 5.39
C ARG A 51 12.56 -6.84 4.63
N VAL A 52 11.34 -6.80 5.14
CA VAL A 52 10.26 -5.99 4.56
C VAL A 52 9.78 -4.94 5.55
N LEU A 53 9.60 -3.70 5.09
CA LEU A 53 8.92 -2.66 5.83
C LEU A 53 7.63 -2.27 5.09
N ALA A 54 6.48 -2.42 5.72
CA ALA A 54 5.24 -1.83 5.23
C ALA A 54 5.01 -0.47 5.87
N VAL A 55 4.93 0.58 5.06
CA VAL A 55 4.67 1.95 5.49
C VAL A 55 3.18 2.21 5.38
N CYS A 56 2.46 2.21 6.51
CA CYS A 56 1.02 2.15 6.54
C CYS A 56 0.37 3.48 6.97
N GLY A 57 -0.54 3.98 6.13
CA GLY A 57 -1.48 5.03 6.50
C GLY A 57 -2.63 4.50 7.37
N GLY A 58 -3.59 5.37 7.71
CA GLY A 58 -4.75 5.00 8.53
C GLY A 58 -5.99 4.56 7.76
N GLY A 59 -6.01 4.66 6.44
CA GLY A 59 -7.12 4.26 5.57
C GLY A 59 -7.02 2.80 5.11
N ASN A 60 -7.92 2.41 4.19
CA ASN A 60 -7.99 1.04 3.67
C ASN A 60 -6.69 0.60 2.98
N ASN A 61 -5.99 1.51 2.29
CA ASN A 61 -4.69 1.20 1.72
C ASN A 61 -3.66 0.79 2.79
N GLY A 62 -3.67 1.48 3.96
CA GLY A 62 -2.89 1.05 5.13
C GLY A 62 -3.29 -0.34 5.63
N GLY A 63 -4.60 -0.66 5.62
CA GLY A 63 -5.12 -1.99 5.92
C GLY A 63 -4.57 -3.07 4.99
N ASP A 64 -4.47 -2.78 3.69
CA ASP A 64 -3.86 -3.68 2.70
C ASP A 64 -2.37 -3.91 3.04
N GLY A 65 -1.65 -2.85 3.47
CA GLY A 65 -0.26 -2.93 3.93
C GLY A 65 -0.08 -3.80 5.17
N TYR A 66 -0.94 -3.63 6.21
CA TYR A 66 -0.94 -4.50 7.39
C TYR A 66 -1.23 -5.95 7.04
N CYS A 67 -2.20 -6.18 6.15
CA CYS A 67 -2.54 -7.52 5.67
C CYS A 67 -1.34 -8.16 4.96
N ALA A 68 -0.68 -7.42 4.08
CA ALA A 68 0.52 -7.89 3.37
C ALA A 68 1.66 -8.23 4.34
N ALA A 69 1.96 -7.35 5.31
CA ALA A 69 2.99 -7.59 6.32
C ALA A 69 2.68 -8.84 7.16
N ARG A 70 1.41 -9.02 7.58
CA ARG A 70 0.98 -10.22 8.29
C ARG A 70 1.21 -11.49 7.48
N LEU A 71 0.76 -11.49 6.22
CA LEU A 71 0.91 -12.66 5.34
C LEU A 71 2.38 -12.99 5.07
N LEU A 72 3.25 -11.99 4.93
CA LEU A 72 4.69 -12.19 4.80
C LEU A 72 5.30 -12.78 6.07
N SER A 73 4.90 -12.30 7.26
CA SER A 73 5.33 -12.87 8.54
C SER A 73 4.87 -14.33 8.69
N GLU A 74 3.63 -14.65 8.30
CA GLU A 74 3.10 -16.02 8.31
C GLU A 74 3.85 -16.96 7.36
N ARG A 75 4.47 -16.41 6.28
CA ARG A 75 5.34 -17.13 5.34
C ARG A 75 6.80 -17.23 5.81
N GLY A 76 7.13 -16.66 6.97
CA GLY A 76 8.46 -16.73 7.58
C GLY A 76 9.42 -15.60 7.19
N TYR A 77 8.91 -14.53 6.54
CA TYR A 77 9.71 -13.34 6.26
C TYR A 77 9.76 -12.40 7.48
N ASP A 78 10.88 -11.68 7.63
CA ASP A 78 11.02 -10.60 8.62
C ASP A 78 10.29 -9.36 8.08
N ALA A 79 9.02 -9.24 8.45
CA ALA A 79 8.15 -8.15 8.01
C ALA A 79 7.76 -7.26 9.21
N GLU A 80 8.02 -5.97 9.05
CA GLU A 80 7.75 -4.94 10.05
C GLU A 80 6.84 -3.85 9.46
N VAL A 81 6.23 -3.04 10.32
CA VAL A 81 5.32 -1.96 9.91
C VAL A 81 5.79 -0.64 10.49
N PHE A 82 5.79 0.41 9.67
CA PHE A 82 5.87 1.80 10.12
C PHE A 82 4.48 2.43 10.09
N GLU A 83 4.00 2.80 11.29
CA GLU A 83 2.66 3.37 11.49
C GLU A 83 2.69 4.90 11.39
N LEU A 84 1.98 5.45 10.41
CA LEU A 84 1.89 6.90 10.21
C LEU A 84 0.70 7.55 10.91
N CYS A 85 -0.28 6.77 11.39
CA CYS A 85 -1.53 7.30 11.91
C CYS A 85 -1.88 6.73 13.28
N GLU A 86 -2.63 7.52 14.05
CA GLU A 86 -3.24 7.10 15.33
C GLU A 86 -4.72 6.72 15.14
N LYS A 87 -5.33 7.20 14.04
CA LYS A 87 -6.72 6.90 13.68
C LYS A 87 -6.74 6.04 12.45
N PHE A 88 -7.58 5.03 12.46
CA PHE A 88 -7.69 4.01 11.42
C PHE A 88 -9.14 3.85 10.97
N SER A 89 -9.37 3.50 9.70
CA SER A 89 -10.67 2.96 9.29
C SER A 89 -10.90 1.60 9.97
N ASP A 90 -12.16 1.17 10.05
CA ASP A 90 -12.52 -0.07 10.75
C ASP A 90 -11.79 -1.29 10.17
N ASP A 91 -11.73 -1.39 8.84
CA ASP A 91 -11.02 -2.48 8.16
C ASP A 91 -9.50 -2.42 8.40
N CYS A 92 -8.90 -1.21 8.37
CA CYS A 92 -7.47 -1.02 8.68
C CYS A 92 -7.17 -1.41 10.13
N ALA A 93 -8.00 -0.97 11.09
CA ALA A 93 -7.86 -1.31 12.49
C ALA A 93 -7.94 -2.82 12.71
N ALA A 94 -8.87 -3.51 12.03
CA ALA A 94 -8.99 -4.96 12.10
C ALA A 94 -7.72 -5.68 11.59
N GLN A 95 -7.12 -5.23 10.50
CA GLN A 95 -5.87 -5.83 10.00
C GLN A 95 -4.67 -5.50 10.90
N ARG A 96 -4.62 -4.25 11.41
CA ARG A 96 -3.60 -3.83 12.38
C ARG A 96 -3.60 -4.70 13.64
N MET A 97 -4.77 -5.10 14.12
CA MET A 97 -4.91 -6.00 15.29
C MET A 97 -4.42 -7.43 14.99
N LYS A 98 -4.58 -7.90 13.76
CA LYS A 98 -4.11 -9.23 13.35
C LYS A 98 -2.59 -9.29 13.18
N PHE A 99 -1.94 -8.17 12.86
CA PHE A 99 -0.49 -8.12 12.72
C PHE A 99 0.19 -8.06 14.08
N THR A 100 0.93 -9.11 14.42
CA THR A 100 1.62 -9.28 15.71
C THR A 100 3.11 -8.96 15.68
N GLY A 101 3.65 -8.62 14.50
CA GLY A 101 5.05 -8.26 14.32
C GLY A 101 5.41 -6.87 14.85
N THR A 102 6.64 -6.45 14.61
CA THR A 102 7.17 -5.16 15.07
C THR A 102 6.47 -3.98 14.37
N LYS A 103 6.05 -3.00 15.17
CA LYS A 103 5.46 -1.75 14.72
C LYS A 103 6.30 -0.57 15.18
N HIS A 104 6.69 0.28 14.25
CA HIS A 104 7.46 1.50 14.48
C HIS A 104 6.56 2.72 14.40
N THR A 105 6.80 3.72 15.24
CA THR A 105 6.14 5.04 15.18
C THR A 105 7.08 6.14 14.64
N VAL A 106 8.34 5.77 14.40
CA VAL A 106 9.37 6.57 13.72
C VAL A 106 9.93 5.73 12.59
N PHE A 107 10.27 6.34 11.46
CA PHE A 107 10.87 5.61 10.34
C PHE A 107 12.15 4.91 10.81
N PRO A 108 12.23 3.57 10.71
CA PRO A 108 13.35 2.81 11.22
C PRO A 108 14.63 3.12 10.43
N LYS A 109 15.78 3.06 11.12
CA LYS A 109 17.10 3.33 10.52
C LYS A 109 17.73 2.09 9.92
N GLU A 110 17.19 0.94 10.22
CA GLU A 110 17.61 -0.37 9.71
C GLU A 110 17.40 -0.43 8.20
N ARG A 111 18.21 -1.25 7.54
CA ARG A 111 18.06 -1.49 6.11
C ARG A 111 16.97 -2.52 5.87
N TYR A 112 16.12 -2.23 4.91
CA TYR A 112 15.12 -3.15 4.35
C TYR A 112 15.44 -3.41 2.89
N ASP A 113 15.12 -4.59 2.41
CA ASP A 113 15.34 -4.99 1.02
C ASP A 113 14.11 -4.66 0.17
N VAL A 114 12.92 -4.78 0.76
CA VAL A 114 11.65 -4.38 0.16
C VAL A 114 10.90 -3.41 1.08
N VAL A 115 10.37 -2.34 0.51
CA VAL A 115 9.44 -1.42 1.17
C VAL A 115 8.10 -1.47 0.46
N ILE A 116 7.03 -1.68 1.22
CA ILE A 116 5.64 -1.60 0.74
C ILE A 116 5.11 -0.21 1.09
N ASP A 117 4.84 0.61 0.09
CA ASP A 117 4.14 1.88 0.23
C ASP A 117 2.63 1.63 0.28
N ALA A 118 2.07 1.74 1.46
CA ALA A 118 0.64 1.63 1.74
C ALA A 118 0.11 2.87 2.50
N ILE A 119 0.66 4.06 2.20
CA ILE A 119 0.30 5.31 2.87
C ILE A 119 -1.06 5.80 2.37
N PHE A 120 -1.18 5.99 1.04
CA PHE A 120 -2.37 6.53 0.39
C PHE A 120 -2.76 5.68 -0.82
N GLY A 121 -4.07 5.48 -1.04
CA GLY A 121 -4.63 4.89 -2.25
C GLY A 121 -5.51 5.91 -3.00
N THR A 122 -6.52 5.42 -3.73
CA THR A 122 -7.43 6.23 -4.59
C THR A 122 -8.21 7.35 -3.87
N GLY A 123 -8.17 7.40 -2.55
CA GLY A 123 -8.83 8.46 -1.75
C GLY A 123 -8.04 9.75 -1.63
N PHE A 124 -6.74 9.73 -1.90
CA PHE A 124 -5.85 10.89 -1.72
C PHE A 124 -5.90 11.83 -2.93
N ARG A 125 -6.03 13.16 -2.66
CA ARG A 125 -6.18 14.18 -3.71
C ARG A 125 -5.42 15.48 -3.44
N SER A 126 -4.68 15.54 -2.33
CA SER A 126 -3.91 16.72 -1.92
C SER A 126 -2.40 16.50 -2.11
N VAL A 127 -1.61 17.49 -1.76
CA VAL A 127 -0.15 17.34 -1.66
C VAL A 127 0.16 16.71 -0.32
N PRO A 128 1.06 15.69 -0.24
CA PRO A 128 1.52 15.17 1.05
C PRO A 128 2.26 16.24 1.84
N GLU A 129 1.93 16.41 3.13
CA GLU A 129 2.54 17.38 4.03
C GLU A 129 2.95 16.75 5.37
N GLY A 130 3.84 17.42 6.10
CA GLY A 130 4.30 16.99 7.42
C GLY A 130 4.82 15.56 7.43
N LYS A 131 4.44 14.77 8.42
CA LYS A 131 4.92 13.39 8.59
C LYS A 131 4.70 12.47 7.37
N PHE A 132 3.70 12.75 6.54
CA PHE A 132 3.46 11.99 5.31
C PHE A 132 4.48 12.35 4.22
N ALA A 133 4.83 13.63 4.08
CA ALA A 133 5.89 14.07 3.19
C ALA A 133 7.24 13.51 3.63
N ASP A 134 7.53 13.54 4.95
CA ASP A 134 8.76 12.99 5.52
C ASP A 134 8.87 11.48 5.29
N ALA A 135 7.75 10.75 5.43
CA ALA A 135 7.70 9.32 5.16
C ALA A 135 7.97 9.01 3.68
N ILE A 136 7.35 9.74 2.75
CA ILE A 136 7.58 9.59 1.30
C ILE A 136 9.05 9.88 0.97
N ALA A 137 9.63 10.94 1.54
CA ALA A 137 11.04 11.27 1.35
C ALA A 137 11.95 10.15 1.89
N SER A 138 11.62 9.59 3.05
CA SER A 138 12.36 8.48 3.65
C SER A 138 12.30 7.21 2.81
N VAL A 139 11.11 6.86 2.30
CA VAL A 139 10.92 5.73 1.36
C VAL A 139 11.76 5.94 0.10
N ASN A 140 11.71 7.15 -0.49
CA ASN A 140 12.46 7.46 -1.70
C ASN A 140 13.99 7.45 -1.51
N ALA A 141 14.46 7.59 -0.28
CA ALA A 141 15.88 7.63 0.07
C ALA A 141 16.42 6.31 0.64
N CYS A 142 15.57 5.33 0.96
CA CYS A 142 15.99 4.13 1.70
C CYS A 142 16.80 3.12 0.89
N GLY A 143 16.77 3.20 -0.45
CA GLY A 143 17.51 2.31 -1.35
C GLY A 143 16.96 0.88 -1.42
N ALA A 144 15.76 0.61 -0.90
CA ALA A 144 15.06 -0.65 -1.02
C ALA A 144 14.32 -0.76 -2.35
N TYR A 145 13.91 -1.98 -2.72
CA TYR A 145 12.94 -2.19 -3.79
C TYR A 145 11.54 -1.78 -3.31
N VAL A 146 10.94 -0.78 -3.94
CA VAL A 146 9.69 -0.17 -3.47
C VAL A 146 8.49 -0.70 -4.26
N ILE A 147 7.50 -1.23 -3.53
CA ILE A 147 6.23 -1.70 -4.06
C ILE A 147 5.11 -0.78 -3.57
N ALA A 148 4.45 -0.08 -4.49
CA ALA A 148 3.27 0.71 -4.15
C ALA A 148 2.02 -0.18 -4.14
N ALA A 149 1.28 -0.10 -3.04
CA ALA A 149 -0.06 -0.66 -2.92
C ALA A 149 -1.07 0.28 -3.57
N ASP A 150 -1.81 -0.20 -4.54
CA ASP A 150 -2.85 0.48 -5.29
C ASP A 150 -2.32 1.54 -6.29
N ILE A 151 -1.76 2.62 -5.81
CA ILE A 151 -1.08 3.70 -6.56
C ILE A 151 0.07 4.24 -5.70
N PRO A 152 1.17 4.74 -6.30
CA PRO A 152 2.25 5.37 -5.54
C PRO A 152 1.70 6.53 -4.71
N SER A 153 1.98 6.53 -3.40
CA SER A 153 1.46 7.54 -2.48
C SER A 153 1.92 8.94 -2.88
N GLY A 154 0.97 9.85 -2.99
CA GLY A 154 1.16 11.21 -3.47
C GLY A 154 0.87 11.41 -4.96
N LEU A 155 0.78 10.34 -5.76
CA LEU A 155 0.35 10.42 -7.15
C LEU A 155 -1.17 10.60 -7.23
N ASN A 156 -1.62 11.52 -8.07
CA ASN A 156 -3.05 11.66 -8.37
C ASN A 156 -3.48 10.55 -9.35
N GLY A 157 -4.32 9.62 -8.87
CA GLY A 157 -4.74 8.45 -9.64
C GLY A 157 -5.66 8.75 -10.84
N ASP A 158 -6.15 9.99 -10.99
CA ASP A 158 -6.97 10.42 -12.12
C ASP A 158 -6.16 11.20 -13.17
N THR A 159 -5.16 11.99 -12.74
CA THR A 159 -4.38 12.87 -13.63
C THR A 159 -2.94 12.43 -13.85
N GLY A 160 -2.44 11.51 -13.02
CA GLY A 160 -1.04 11.09 -13.04
C GLY A 160 -0.04 12.16 -12.55
N THR A 161 -0.51 13.28 -12.02
CA THR A 161 0.36 14.36 -11.54
C THR A 161 0.72 14.20 -10.07
N ALA A 162 1.89 14.66 -9.68
CA ALA A 162 2.35 14.73 -8.30
C ALA A 162 3.33 15.87 -8.10
N GLN A 163 3.27 16.54 -6.96
CA GLN A 163 4.35 17.43 -6.48
C GLN A 163 5.37 16.64 -5.66
N LEU A 164 4.90 15.67 -4.90
CA LEU A 164 5.70 14.71 -4.14
C LEU A 164 4.99 13.36 -4.16
N ALA A 165 5.68 12.33 -4.64
CA ALA A 165 5.15 10.96 -4.63
C ALA A 165 6.26 9.95 -4.33
N VAL A 166 5.86 8.76 -3.90
CA VAL A 166 6.73 7.60 -3.80
C VAL A 166 7.20 7.21 -5.21
N ARG A 167 8.49 6.93 -5.34
CA ARG A 167 9.10 6.35 -6.54
C ARG A 167 9.11 4.84 -6.41
N ALA A 168 8.05 4.21 -6.90
CA ALA A 168 7.89 2.78 -6.79
C ALA A 168 8.55 2.05 -7.97
N ASP A 169 9.29 0.97 -7.68
CA ASP A 169 9.80 0.04 -8.70
C ASP A 169 8.68 -0.81 -9.28
N LYS A 170 7.63 -1.03 -8.49
CA LYS A 170 6.44 -1.78 -8.88
C LYS A 170 5.19 -1.24 -8.23
N THR A 171 4.08 -1.18 -8.98
CA THR A 171 2.75 -0.90 -8.44
C THR A 171 1.88 -2.15 -8.55
N VAL A 172 1.26 -2.53 -7.42
CA VAL A 172 0.22 -3.57 -7.34
C VAL A 172 -1.11 -2.86 -7.26
N THR A 173 -1.74 -2.63 -8.40
CA THR A 173 -3.05 -1.95 -8.43
C THR A 173 -4.15 -2.86 -7.91
N ILE A 174 -5.02 -2.32 -7.07
CA ILE A 174 -6.13 -3.04 -6.43
C ILE A 174 -7.39 -2.86 -7.27
N GLY A 175 -8.06 -3.96 -7.59
CA GLY A 175 -9.17 -3.97 -8.54
C GLY A 175 -8.69 -3.65 -9.95
N GLU A 176 -9.31 -2.65 -10.60
CA GLU A 176 -8.94 -2.24 -11.95
C GLU A 176 -7.85 -1.17 -11.96
N ARG A 177 -7.18 -1.01 -13.08
CA ARG A 177 -6.12 -0.03 -13.29
C ARG A 177 -6.66 1.41 -13.25
N LYS A 178 -5.95 2.32 -12.58
CA LYS A 178 -6.31 3.74 -12.51
C LYS A 178 -5.67 4.50 -13.67
N ILE A 179 -6.43 5.40 -14.25
CA ILE A 179 -6.01 6.14 -15.46
C ILE A 179 -4.71 6.92 -15.23
N GLY A 180 -4.54 7.49 -14.04
CA GLY A 180 -3.35 8.27 -13.69
C GLY A 180 -2.03 7.48 -13.69
N LEU A 181 -2.08 6.13 -13.62
CA LEU A 181 -0.90 5.29 -13.74
C LEU A 181 -0.30 5.25 -15.16
N TYR A 182 -1.03 5.78 -16.15
CA TYR A 182 -0.68 5.72 -17.59
C TYR A 182 -0.53 7.09 -18.24
N LEU A 183 -0.77 8.19 -17.51
CA LEU A 183 -0.76 9.54 -18.07
C LEU A 183 0.59 10.25 -17.97
N ASN A 184 1.54 9.72 -17.20
CA ASN A 184 2.90 10.26 -17.09
C ASN A 184 3.90 9.13 -17.31
N ASP A 185 4.59 9.18 -18.41
CA ASP A 185 5.82 8.43 -18.71
C ASP A 185 7.04 9.19 -18.19
#